data_852e1ef27cce2229ae9c9796c6aed6ee
#
_entry.id   852e1ef27cce2229ae9c9796c6aed6ee
#
_cell.length_a   1.000
_cell.length_b   1.000
_cell.length_c   1.000
_cell.angle_alpha   90.00
_cell.angle_beta   90.00
_cell.angle_gamma   90.00
#
_symmetry.space_group_name_H-M   'P 1'
#
loop_
_entity.id
_entity.type
_entity.pdbx_description
1 polymer ?
#
loop_
_entity_poly.entity_id
_entity_poly.type
_entity_poly.pdbx_seq_one_letter_code
_entity_poly.pdbx_strand_id
1 'polypeptide(L)'
;MWMAKRLIGFCMLCIVCQPLLAQRKVRLADLPPFERVVVCVKYFEGLHGREHYPYVGYGHRLLPGENFTINMTERQADALLRADLMKRFEYFKGYGKDALLLTLLSYNVGVGRLLGYGKHPKSRLLQKIEAGDRNFYKEYVSFCRYEGKILQGLVRRRQVEFALFYLP
;
A
#
# COMPACT_ATOMS: atom_id res chain seq x y z
N MET A 1 63.66 -33.28 40.16
CA MET A 1 63.24 -34.37 39.29
C MET A 1 61.75 -34.28 39.14
N TRP A 2 61.29 -33.92 38.03
CA TRP A 2 60.11 -34.13 37.24
C TRP A 2 59.66 -32.88 36.49
N MET A 3 59.94 -32.90 35.18
CA MET A 3 59.56 -31.87 34.21
C MET A 3 58.07 -31.99 33.88
N ALA A 4 57.32 -30.92 34.03
CA ALA A 4 55.97 -30.81 33.50
C ALA A 4 56.03 -30.00 32.21
N LYS A 5 55.79 -30.64 31.09
CA LYS A 5 55.67 -30.06 29.75
C LYS A 5 54.38 -29.24 29.66
N ARG A 6 54.51 -27.93 29.39
CA ARG A 6 53.39 -27.07 29.04
C ARG A 6 52.98 -27.34 27.60
N LEU A 7 51.78 -27.88 27.36
CA LEU A 7 51.10 -27.90 26.08
C LEU A 7 50.49 -26.51 25.83
N ILE A 8 51.03 -25.82 24.85
CA ILE A 8 50.44 -24.58 24.32
C ILE A 8 49.32 -24.98 23.40
N GLY A 9 48.06 -24.85 23.86
CA GLY A 9 46.87 -25.02 23.02
C GLY A 9 46.73 -23.83 22.08
N PHE A 10 46.96 -24.06 20.79
CA PHE A 10 46.73 -23.11 19.71
C PHE A 10 45.25 -22.99 19.48
N CYS A 11 44.60 -21.96 20.10
CA CYS A 11 43.19 -21.64 19.85
C CYS A 11 43.08 -20.98 18.48
N MET A 12 42.73 -21.80 17.47
CA MET A 12 42.47 -21.33 16.12
C MET A 12 41.14 -20.56 16.13
N LEU A 13 41.24 -19.22 16.20
CA LEU A 13 40.11 -18.32 16.10
C LEU A 13 39.59 -18.39 14.66
N CYS A 14 38.61 -19.25 14.39
CA CYS A 14 37.85 -19.19 13.16
C CYS A 14 37.03 -17.89 13.12
N ILE A 15 37.61 -16.85 12.52
CA ILE A 15 36.87 -15.67 12.10
C ILE A 15 35.97 -16.13 10.95
N VAL A 16 34.72 -16.46 11.28
CA VAL A 16 33.67 -16.67 10.29
C VAL A 16 33.39 -15.28 9.68
N CYS A 17 34.03 -15.02 8.57
CA CYS A 17 33.73 -13.87 7.73
C CYS A 17 32.32 -14.09 7.15
N GLN A 18 31.29 -13.64 7.88
CA GLN A 18 29.94 -13.61 7.31
C GLN A 18 29.96 -12.57 6.18
N PRO A 19 29.60 -12.96 4.94
CA PRO A 19 29.47 -11.97 3.89
C PRO A 19 28.38 -10.98 4.31
N LEU A 20 28.76 -9.72 4.47
CA LEU A 20 27.85 -8.61 4.63
C LEU A 20 27.01 -8.57 3.34
N LEU A 21 25.89 -9.27 3.32
CA LEU A 21 24.91 -9.16 2.24
C LEU A 21 24.42 -7.72 2.27
N ALA A 22 25.04 -6.88 1.45
CA ALA A 22 24.55 -5.54 1.23
C ALA A 22 23.08 -5.65 0.84
N GLN A 23 22.19 -5.25 1.74
CA GLN A 23 20.74 -5.20 1.47
C GLN A 23 20.56 -4.26 0.28
N ARG A 24 20.38 -4.83 -0.89
CA ARG A 24 20.12 -4.08 -2.11
C ARG A 24 18.83 -3.28 -1.88
N LYS A 25 18.95 -1.97 -1.74
CA LYS A 25 17.78 -1.08 -1.64
C LYS A 25 16.95 -1.25 -2.90
N VAL A 26 15.83 -1.95 -2.79
CA VAL A 26 14.88 -2.10 -3.89
C VAL A 26 14.16 -0.76 -4.07
N ARG A 27 14.24 -0.17 -5.26
CA ARG A 27 13.50 1.05 -5.57
C ARG A 27 12.04 0.69 -5.84
N LEU A 28 11.12 1.55 -5.47
CA LEU A 28 9.68 1.34 -5.70
C LEU A 28 9.37 1.05 -7.19
N ALA A 29 10.09 1.70 -8.10
CA ALA A 29 9.94 1.51 -9.54
C ALA A 29 10.32 0.08 -10.02
N ASP A 30 11.17 -0.63 -9.27
CA ASP A 30 11.62 -1.98 -9.63
C ASP A 30 10.63 -3.07 -9.18
N LEU A 31 9.63 -2.71 -8.37
CA LEU A 31 8.60 -3.63 -7.91
C LEU A 31 7.56 -3.89 -9.01
N PRO A 32 6.93 -5.09 -9.03
CA PRO A 32 5.76 -5.34 -9.84
C PRO A 32 4.66 -4.29 -9.59
N PRO A 33 3.85 -3.93 -10.60
CA PRO A 33 2.87 -2.85 -10.47
C PRO A 33 1.92 -2.98 -9.28
N PHE A 34 1.41 -4.17 -8.99
CA PHE A 34 0.53 -4.41 -7.85
C PHE A 34 1.27 -4.24 -6.50
N GLU A 35 2.53 -4.67 -6.41
CA GLU A 35 3.35 -4.48 -5.20
C GLU A 35 3.57 -2.99 -4.90
N ARG A 36 3.72 -2.16 -5.94
CA ARG A 36 3.80 -0.69 -5.76
C ARG A 36 2.52 -0.14 -5.12
N VAL A 37 1.33 -0.66 -5.49
CA VAL A 37 0.06 -0.28 -4.86
C VAL A 37 0.06 -0.65 -3.38
N VAL A 38 0.44 -1.89 -3.04
CA VAL A 38 0.52 -2.37 -1.65
C VAL A 38 1.44 -1.47 -0.82
N VAL A 39 2.65 -1.20 -1.32
CA VAL A 39 3.63 -0.34 -0.62
C VAL A 39 3.09 1.08 -0.47
N CYS A 40 2.45 1.64 -1.50
CA CYS A 40 1.87 2.98 -1.47
C CYS A 40 0.77 3.09 -0.40
N VAL A 41 -0.14 2.10 -0.31
CA VAL A 41 -1.19 2.08 0.72
C VAL A 41 -0.57 1.98 2.11
N LYS A 42 0.35 1.05 2.33
CA LYS A 42 1.05 0.90 3.62
C LYS A 42 1.71 2.20 4.09
N TYR A 43 2.32 2.92 3.16
CA TYR A 43 2.99 4.20 3.44
C TYR A 43 2.02 5.28 3.93
N PHE A 44 0.83 5.39 3.30
CA PHE A 44 -0.13 6.44 3.62
C PHE A 44 -1.07 6.09 4.78
N GLU A 45 -1.44 4.82 4.93
CA GLU A 45 -2.36 4.40 6.00
C GLU A 45 -1.61 4.10 7.31
N GLY A 46 -0.41 3.53 7.25
CA GLY A 46 0.24 2.97 8.43
C GLY A 46 -0.46 1.73 8.98
N LEU A 47 0.14 1.07 9.94
CA LEU A 47 -0.50 -0.05 10.65
C LEU A 47 -1.37 0.51 11.77
N HIS A 48 -2.65 0.21 11.75
CA HIS A 48 -3.64 0.72 12.68
C HIS A 48 -3.53 0.05 14.05
N GLY A 49 -3.53 0.86 15.12
CA GLY A 49 -3.64 0.46 16.52
C GLY A 49 -5.08 0.55 17.05
N ARG A 50 -5.22 0.44 18.37
CA ARG A 50 -6.53 0.47 19.08
C ARG A 50 -7.32 1.74 18.85
N GLU A 51 -6.64 2.85 18.72
CA GLU A 51 -7.21 4.19 18.53
C GLU A 51 -7.96 4.35 17.21
N HIS A 52 -7.70 3.44 16.26
CA HIS A 52 -8.32 3.47 14.94
C HIS A 52 -9.59 2.60 14.83
N TYR A 53 -9.96 1.88 15.92
CA TYR A 53 -11.14 1.03 15.89
C TYR A 53 -12.40 1.78 15.36
N PRO A 54 -13.20 1.23 14.43
CA PRO A 54 -13.23 -0.16 13.97
C PRO A 54 -12.34 -0.48 12.74
N TYR A 55 -11.29 0.29 12.51
CA TYR A 55 -10.33 0.01 11.44
C TYR A 55 -9.16 -0.81 11.98
N VAL A 56 -8.75 -1.84 11.22
CA VAL A 56 -7.66 -2.76 11.57
C VAL A 56 -6.66 -2.89 10.41
N GLY A 57 -5.47 -3.42 10.71
CA GLY A 57 -4.43 -3.60 9.69
C GLY A 57 -4.04 -2.29 9.03
N TYR A 58 -4.09 -2.21 7.73
CA TYR A 58 -3.80 -1.01 6.94
C TYR A 58 -5.08 -0.29 6.50
N GLY A 59 -6.06 -0.14 7.39
CA GLY A 59 -7.28 0.61 7.13
C GLY A 59 -8.49 -0.23 6.71
N HIS A 60 -8.47 -1.54 6.94
CA HIS A 60 -9.64 -2.38 6.76
C HIS A 60 -10.70 -2.05 7.83
N ARG A 61 -11.90 -1.64 7.39
CA ARG A 61 -13.03 -1.45 8.29
C ARG A 61 -13.68 -2.79 8.59
N LEU A 62 -13.73 -3.16 9.87
CA LEU A 62 -14.41 -4.39 10.32
C LEU A 62 -15.88 -4.40 9.92
N LEU A 63 -16.31 -5.49 9.34
CA LEU A 63 -17.70 -5.75 8.99
C LEU A 63 -18.33 -6.74 9.97
N PRO A 64 -19.67 -6.74 10.15
CA PRO A 64 -20.35 -7.73 10.98
C PRO A 64 -20.01 -9.16 10.54
N GLY A 65 -19.60 -9.99 11.49
CA GLY A 65 -19.20 -11.39 11.25
C GLY A 65 -17.74 -11.61 10.90
N GLU A 66 -16.93 -10.56 10.76
CA GLU A 66 -15.48 -10.71 10.59
C GLU A 66 -14.77 -10.86 11.93
N ASN A 67 -13.80 -11.79 11.98
CA ASN A 67 -13.05 -12.14 13.20
C ASN A 67 -11.64 -11.54 13.22
N PHE A 68 -11.40 -10.43 12.49
CA PHE A 68 -10.12 -9.73 12.57
C PHE A 68 -10.01 -8.91 13.85
N THR A 69 -8.80 -8.77 14.37
CA THR A 69 -8.54 -8.02 15.59
C THR A 69 -7.49 -6.95 15.36
N ILE A 70 -7.46 -5.96 16.25
CA ILE A 70 -6.42 -4.93 16.27
C ILE A 70 -5.01 -5.47 16.60
N ASN A 71 -4.91 -6.68 17.13
CA ASN A 71 -3.65 -7.33 17.50
C ASN A 71 -3.10 -8.23 16.39
N MET A 72 -3.57 -8.04 15.15
CA MET A 72 -3.04 -8.80 14.01
C MET A 72 -1.56 -8.49 13.78
N THR A 73 -0.80 -9.51 13.40
CA THR A 73 0.59 -9.34 12.97
C THR A 73 0.66 -8.55 11.67
N GLU A 74 1.80 -7.93 11.39
CA GLU A 74 2.01 -7.22 10.11
C GLU A 74 1.78 -8.14 8.90
N ARG A 75 2.15 -9.42 9.00
CA ARG A 75 1.89 -10.42 7.95
C ARG A 75 0.39 -10.63 7.72
N GLN A 76 -0.40 -10.69 8.78
CA GLN A 76 -1.86 -10.82 8.67
C GLN A 76 -2.49 -9.56 8.09
N ALA A 77 -2.01 -8.39 8.53
CA ALA A 77 -2.45 -7.10 8.00
C ALA A 77 -2.10 -6.94 6.50
N ASP A 78 -0.92 -7.39 6.08
CA ASP A 78 -0.52 -7.41 4.66
C ASP A 78 -1.44 -8.32 3.83
N ALA A 79 -1.72 -9.52 4.30
CA ALA A 79 -2.60 -10.45 3.61
C ALA A 79 -4.03 -9.88 3.46
N LEU A 80 -4.56 -9.24 4.52
CA LEU A 80 -5.87 -8.59 4.50
C LEU A 80 -5.89 -7.41 3.52
N LEU A 81 -4.86 -6.55 3.54
CA LEU A 81 -4.72 -5.45 2.59
C LEU A 81 -4.74 -5.93 1.14
N ARG A 82 -3.97 -7.00 0.84
CA ARG A 82 -3.93 -7.58 -0.51
C ARG A 82 -5.30 -8.10 -0.94
N ALA A 83 -6.01 -8.80 -0.06
CA ALA A 83 -7.37 -9.27 -0.34
C ALA A 83 -8.32 -8.10 -0.62
N ASP A 84 -8.24 -7.02 0.14
CA ASP A 84 -9.04 -5.82 -0.05
C ASP A 84 -8.72 -5.09 -1.36
N LEU A 85 -7.45 -5.01 -1.71
CA LEU A 85 -7.01 -4.40 -2.97
C LEU A 85 -7.46 -5.24 -4.18
N MET A 86 -7.36 -6.57 -4.09
CA MET A 86 -7.85 -7.47 -5.16
C MET A 86 -9.36 -7.35 -5.35
N LYS A 87 -10.15 -7.31 -4.28
CA LYS A 87 -11.60 -7.06 -4.36
C LYS A 87 -11.91 -5.74 -5.09
N ARG A 88 -11.13 -4.68 -4.84
CA ARG A 88 -11.30 -3.39 -5.51
C ARG A 88 -10.84 -3.43 -6.97
N PHE A 89 -9.73 -4.12 -7.24
CA PHE A 89 -9.21 -4.29 -8.59
C PHE A 89 -10.24 -4.94 -9.52
N GLU A 90 -11.03 -5.89 -9.04
CA GLU A 90 -12.09 -6.52 -9.84
C GLU A 90 -13.10 -5.50 -10.41
N TYR A 91 -13.39 -4.41 -9.69
CA TYR A 91 -14.25 -3.33 -10.20
C TYR A 91 -13.59 -2.50 -11.30
N PHE A 92 -12.26 -2.45 -11.33
CA PHE A 92 -11.52 -1.55 -12.22
C PHE A 92 -10.66 -2.26 -13.27
N LYS A 93 -10.58 -3.59 -13.28
CA LYS A 93 -9.75 -4.34 -14.22
C LYS A 93 -10.05 -4.03 -15.69
N GLY A 94 -11.29 -3.68 -16.02
CA GLY A 94 -11.71 -3.27 -17.36
C GLY A 94 -11.18 -1.92 -17.83
N TYR A 95 -10.60 -1.10 -16.92
CA TYR A 95 -10.03 0.21 -17.26
C TYR A 95 -8.56 0.14 -17.72
N GLY A 96 -8.06 -1.06 -18.02
CA GLY A 96 -6.75 -1.29 -18.62
C GLY A 96 -5.61 -0.65 -17.80
N LYS A 97 -4.85 0.25 -18.45
CA LYS A 97 -3.70 0.90 -17.81
C LYS A 97 -4.05 1.76 -16.58
N ASP A 98 -5.29 2.17 -16.42
CA ASP A 98 -5.74 2.98 -15.28
C ASP A 98 -6.27 2.12 -14.11
N ALA A 99 -6.40 0.81 -14.28
CA ALA A 99 -6.98 -0.09 -13.28
C ALA A 99 -6.32 0.02 -11.90
N LEU A 100 -5.00 0.03 -11.83
CA LEU A 100 -4.27 0.13 -10.56
C LEU A 100 -4.36 1.52 -9.92
N LEU A 101 -4.34 2.57 -10.72
CA LEU A 101 -4.54 3.94 -10.26
C LEU A 101 -5.93 4.11 -9.62
N LEU A 102 -6.97 3.56 -10.25
CA LEU A 102 -8.34 3.58 -9.75
C LEU A 102 -8.51 2.68 -8.51
N THR A 103 -7.87 1.51 -8.50
CA THR A 103 -7.85 0.62 -7.33
C THR A 103 -7.27 1.34 -6.12
N LEU A 104 -6.13 1.97 -6.27
CA LEU A 104 -5.46 2.72 -5.21
C LEU A 104 -6.33 3.87 -4.69
N LEU A 105 -6.89 4.69 -5.59
CA LEU A 105 -7.80 5.76 -5.21
C LEU A 105 -9.02 5.24 -4.46
N SER A 106 -9.65 4.17 -4.96
CA SER A 106 -10.85 3.57 -4.37
C SER A 106 -10.63 3.03 -2.96
N TYR A 107 -9.40 2.64 -2.62
CA TYR A 107 -9.06 2.18 -1.28
C TYR A 107 -9.31 3.26 -0.23
N ASN A 108 -8.98 4.50 -0.55
CA ASN A 108 -9.15 5.63 0.35
C ASN A 108 -10.55 6.28 0.25
N VAL A 109 -11.11 6.41 -0.96
CA VAL A 109 -12.35 7.17 -1.14
C VAL A 109 -13.61 6.30 -1.28
N GLY A 110 -13.44 4.99 -1.44
CA GLY A 110 -14.52 4.03 -1.69
C GLY A 110 -14.87 3.88 -3.18
N VAL A 111 -15.22 2.64 -3.57
CA VAL A 111 -15.58 2.29 -4.95
C VAL A 111 -16.79 3.08 -5.44
N GLY A 112 -17.81 3.23 -4.59
CA GLY A 112 -19.04 3.93 -4.94
C GLY A 112 -18.84 5.40 -5.30
N ARG A 113 -17.85 6.09 -4.71
CA ARG A 113 -17.55 7.49 -5.10
C ARG A 113 -16.97 7.61 -6.51
N LEU A 114 -16.43 6.54 -7.05
CA LEU A 114 -15.92 6.50 -8.42
C LEU A 114 -16.98 6.03 -9.40
N LEU A 115 -17.57 4.87 -9.16
CA LEU A 115 -18.55 4.25 -10.06
C LEU A 115 -19.94 4.89 -10.01
N GLY A 116 -20.24 5.62 -8.92
CA GLY A 116 -21.58 6.06 -8.63
C GLY A 116 -22.40 4.99 -7.87
N TYR A 117 -23.44 5.39 -7.19
CA TYR A 117 -24.39 4.48 -6.53
C TYR A 117 -25.72 5.20 -6.27
N GLY A 118 -26.83 4.52 -6.42
CA GLY A 118 -28.15 5.09 -6.23
C GLY A 118 -28.36 6.33 -7.13
N LYS A 119 -28.61 7.50 -6.52
CA LYS A 119 -28.76 8.79 -7.22
C LYS A 119 -27.42 9.52 -7.47
N HIS A 120 -26.32 9.00 -6.95
CA HIS A 120 -25.00 9.61 -7.16
C HIS A 120 -24.41 9.16 -8.50
N PRO A 121 -24.11 10.10 -9.41
CA PRO A 121 -23.58 9.75 -10.72
C PRO A 121 -22.13 9.26 -10.62
N LYS A 122 -21.69 8.58 -11.67
CA LYS A 122 -20.29 8.24 -11.91
C LYS A 122 -19.42 9.51 -11.81
N SER A 123 -18.24 9.39 -11.20
CA SER A 123 -17.32 10.51 -11.03
C SER A 123 -16.86 11.08 -12.39
N ARG A 124 -16.57 12.39 -12.42
CA ARG A 124 -15.99 13.04 -13.60
C ARG A 124 -14.65 12.42 -14.02
N LEU A 125 -13.89 11.92 -13.07
CA LEU A 125 -12.66 11.18 -13.33
C LEU A 125 -12.92 9.98 -14.26
N LEU A 126 -13.86 9.12 -13.89
CA LEU A 126 -14.20 7.94 -14.71
C LEU A 126 -14.83 8.32 -16.05
N GLN A 127 -15.68 9.35 -16.07
CA GLN A 127 -16.26 9.84 -17.31
C GLN A 127 -15.18 10.27 -18.31
N LYS A 128 -14.13 10.97 -17.85
CA LYS A 128 -12.99 11.35 -18.69
C LYS A 128 -12.18 10.15 -19.18
N ILE A 129 -11.86 9.24 -18.29
CA ILE A 129 -11.13 8.01 -18.65
C ILE A 129 -11.90 7.21 -19.71
N GLU A 130 -13.21 7.03 -19.54
CA GLU A 130 -14.08 6.32 -20.48
C GLU A 130 -14.22 7.05 -21.83
N ALA A 131 -14.14 8.36 -21.83
CA ALA A 131 -14.09 9.20 -23.04
C ALA A 131 -12.70 9.21 -23.71
N GLY A 132 -11.70 8.52 -23.15
CA GLY A 132 -10.32 8.55 -23.64
C GLY A 132 -9.56 9.85 -23.36
N ASP A 133 -10.15 10.79 -22.57
CA ASP A 133 -9.49 12.03 -22.19
C ASP A 133 -8.42 11.76 -21.14
N ARG A 134 -7.16 11.91 -21.56
CA ARG A 134 -6.01 11.68 -20.66
C ARG A 134 -5.71 12.86 -19.73
N ASN A 135 -6.36 14.01 -19.92
CA ASN A 135 -6.17 15.18 -19.08
C ASN A 135 -7.10 15.19 -17.85
N PHE A 136 -6.95 14.18 -16.97
CA PHE A 136 -7.79 14.01 -15.78
C PHE A 136 -7.05 14.22 -14.45
N TYR A 137 -5.87 14.84 -14.47
CA TYR A 137 -5.10 15.13 -13.24
C TYR A 137 -5.91 15.94 -12.23
N LYS A 138 -6.61 16.98 -12.67
CA LYS A 138 -7.42 17.84 -11.80
C LYS A 138 -8.54 17.05 -11.12
N GLU A 139 -9.21 16.17 -11.86
CA GLU A 139 -10.27 15.31 -11.36
C GLU A 139 -9.73 14.31 -10.34
N TYR A 140 -8.55 13.72 -10.58
CA TYR A 140 -7.91 12.82 -9.64
C TYR A 140 -7.52 13.52 -8.34
N VAL A 141 -6.86 14.66 -8.40
CA VAL A 141 -6.43 15.44 -7.23
C VAL A 141 -7.62 16.03 -6.47
N SER A 142 -8.77 16.21 -7.10
CA SER A 142 -9.98 16.71 -6.43
C SER A 142 -10.50 15.80 -5.29
N PHE A 143 -10.08 14.53 -5.25
CA PHE A 143 -10.37 13.60 -4.14
C PHE A 143 -9.50 13.89 -2.90
N CYS A 144 -9.41 15.14 -2.51
CA CYS A 144 -8.59 15.62 -1.40
C CYS A 144 -9.41 16.33 -0.30
N ARG A 145 -10.76 16.13 -0.29
CA ARG A 145 -11.65 16.80 0.67
C ARG A 145 -12.17 15.82 1.72
N TYR A 146 -12.21 16.30 2.95
CA TYR A 146 -12.92 15.67 4.06
C TYR A 146 -13.82 16.71 4.71
N GLU A 147 -15.10 16.41 4.91
CA GLU A 147 -16.11 17.33 5.43
C GLU A 147 -16.11 18.70 4.72
N GLY A 148 -15.98 18.68 3.41
CA GLY A 148 -15.96 19.90 2.57
C GLY A 148 -14.62 20.67 2.56
N LYS A 149 -13.71 20.38 3.51
CA LYS A 149 -12.39 21.06 3.61
C LYS A 149 -11.34 20.32 2.81
N ILE A 150 -10.44 21.08 2.16
CA ILE A 150 -9.26 20.50 1.51
C ILE A 150 -8.23 20.15 2.59
N LEU A 151 -7.77 18.90 2.58
CA LEU A 151 -6.69 18.43 3.44
C LEU A 151 -5.38 18.34 2.63
N GLN A 152 -4.37 19.09 3.03
CA GLN A 152 -3.08 19.13 2.33
C GLN A 152 -2.39 17.76 2.27
N GLY A 153 -2.55 16.94 3.32
CA GLY A 153 -2.07 15.55 3.32
C GLY A 153 -2.70 14.70 2.20
N LEU A 154 -4.01 14.88 1.95
CA LEU A 154 -4.69 14.19 0.85
C LEU A 154 -4.27 14.74 -0.51
N VAL A 155 -4.04 16.06 -0.64
CA VAL A 155 -3.50 16.66 -1.88
C VAL A 155 -2.17 16.00 -2.22
N ARG A 156 -1.23 15.99 -1.26
CA ARG A 156 0.08 15.35 -1.44
C ARG A 156 -0.04 13.86 -1.79
N ARG A 157 -0.93 13.14 -1.12
CA ARG A 157 -1.20 11.73 -1.41
C ARG A 157 -1.64 11.54 -2.86
N ARG A 158 -2.64 12.29 -3.33
CA ARG A 158 -3.12 12.23 -4.73
C ARG A 158 -2.04 12.54 -5.75
N GLN A 159 -1.19 13.52 -5.47
CA GLN A 159 -0.07 13.87 -6.34
C GLN A 159 0.94 12.73 -6.46
N VAL A 160 1.32 12.11 -5.34
CA VAL A 160 2.25 10.95 -5.33
C VAL A 160 1.64 9.76 -6.03
N GLU A 161 0.39 9.41 -5.72
CA GLU A 161 -0.32 8.29 -6.37
C GLU A 161 -0.39 8.50 -7.89
N PHE A 162 -0.77 9.70 -8.33
CA PHE A 162 -0.84 10.02 -9.76
C PHE A 162 0.52 9.90 -10.43
N ALA A 163 1.57 10.45 -9.84
CA ALA A 163 2.94 10.39 -10.38
C ALA A 163 3.46 8.94 -10.50
N LEU A 164 3.06 8.05 -9.60
CA LEU A 164 3.52 6.66 -9.58
C LEU A 164 2.75 5.73 -10.54
N PHE A 165 1.48 6.02 -10.82
CA PHE A 165 0.59 5.07 -11.49
C PHE A 165 -0.09 5.62 -12.75
N TYR A 166 -0.03 6.93 -13.01
CA TYR A 166 -0.54 7.46 -14.26
C TYR A 166 0.36 7.03 -15.43
N LEU A 167 -0.28 6.46 -16.45
CA LEU A 167 0.36 6.11 -17.72
C LEU A 167 -0.28 6.97 -18.82
N PRO A 168 0.50 7.79 -19.54
CA PRO A 168 -0.01 8.71 -20.58
C PRO A 168 -0.66 8.00 -21.77
#